data_3b9dd4558e84c210f2f233ef920a3c6a
#
_entry.id   3b9dd4558e84c210f2f233ef920a3c6a
#
_cell.length_a   1.000
_cell.length_b   1.000
_cell.length_c   1.000
_cell.angle_alpha   90.00
_cell.angle_beta   90.00
_cell.angle_gamma   90.00
#
_symmetry.space_group_name_H-M   'P 1'
#
loop_
_entity.id
_entity.type
_entity.pdbx_description
1 polymer ?
#
loop_
_entity_poly.entity_id
_entity_poly.type
_entity_poly.pdbx_seq_one_letter_code
_entity_poly.pdbx_strand_id
1 'polypeptide(L)'
;MQILPKVNTLRKGSLLYRSIRYRKGFGVHSPFVFNLITKVIEEKCSYYSFYDIELLRKQLLFREGEITYPDRQNKGKRKTRSISEIVKRESIRPKHGALLFRLTNYFKSKNILQIGTTMGLSTLYLTSYATGLKCIALENVPEFTTIARQAFAKEGRNPVDLRIGNYKDLLPQALNDINSLDFVFFNTLYEQHNNLWLFNECMKYAHNDTVFVFEGIKASRKMRELWEEICACPEVTVTLDLYSLGIILFNKKLHKRDYIVYF
;
A
#
# COMPACT_ATOMS: atom_id res chain seq x y z
N MET A 1 39.17 -9.84 0.23
CA MET A 1 38.58 -9.34 -1.04
C MET A 1 37.45 -10.28 -1.43
N GLN A 2 36.20 -9.99 -1.02
CA GLN A 2 35.05 -10.81 -1.37
C GLN A 2 34.71 -10.58 -2.83
N ILE A 3 34.83 -11.65 -3.63
CA ILE A 3 34.47 -11.62 -5.05
C ILE A 3 32.94 -11.55 -5.14
N LEU A 4 32.40 -10.39 -5.54
CA LEU A 4 30.98 -10.26 -5.84
C LEU A 4 30.62 -11.24 -6.98
N PRO A 5 29.58 -12.06 -6.85
CA PRO A 5 29.17 -12.99 -7.90
C PRO A 5 28.83 -12.21 -9.18
N LYS A 6 29.21 -12.73 -10.33
CA LYS A 6 28.92 -12.12 -11.64
C LYS A 6 27.42 -11.91 -11.77
N VAL A 7 26.99 -10.70 -12.06
CA VAL A 7 25.57 -10.27 -12.10
C VAL A 7 24.71 -11.16 -13.00
N ASN A 8 25.31 -11.76 -14.03
CA ASN A 8 24.62 -12.65 -14.98
C ASN A 8 24.21 -14.03 -14.41
N THR A 9 24.71 -14.43 -13.25
CA THR A 9 24.35 -15.71 -12.60
C THR A 9 23.19 -15.57 -11.61
N LEU A 10 22.76 -14.32 -11.30
CA LEU A 10 21.66 -14.05 -10.41
C LEU A 10 20.32 -14.15 -11.17
N ARG A 11 19.33 -14.84 -10.60
CA ARG A 11 17.97 -14.88 -11.18
C ARG A 11 17.42 -13.45 -11.30
N LYS A 12 17.02 -13.05 -12.53
CA LYS A 12 16.31 -11.79 -12.79
C LYS A 12 15.09 -11.69 -11.87
N GLY A 13 15.06 -10.89 -10.89
CA GLY A 13 13.97 -10.79 -9.93
C GLY A 13 14.37 -11.11 -8.50
N SER A 14 15.56 -11.65 -8.25
CA SER A 14 16.09 -11.75 -6.89
C SER A 14 16.35 -10.36 -6.31
N LEU A 15 16.20 -10.17 -5.00
CA LEU A 15 16.48 -8.89 -4.35
C LEU A 15 17.93 -8.44 -4.57
N LEU A 16 18.88 -9.37 -4.60
CA LEU A 16 20.28 -9.08 -4.87
C LEU A 16 20.50 -8.57 -6.31
N TYR A 17 19.88 -9.19 -7.32
CA TYR A 17 19.92 -8.70 -8.69
C TYR A 17 19.33 -7.30 -8.81
N ARG A 18 18.16 -7.06 -8.15
CA ARG A 18 17.50 -5.74 -8.12
C ARG A 18 18.39 -4.67 -7.48
N SER A 19 19.08 -5.00 -6.38
CA SER A 19 19.94 -4.06 -5.65
C SER A 19 21.14 -3.60 -6.47
N ILE A 20 21.58 -4.38 -7.45
CA ILE A 20 22.68 -4.02 -8.34
C ILE A 20 22.16 -3.28 -9.59
N ARG A 21 21.04 -3.76 -10.18
CA ARG A 21 20.60 -3.36 -11.53
C ARG A 21 19.57 -2.23 -11.55
N TYR A 22 18.75 -2.10 -10.48
CA TYR A 22 17.58 -1.21 -10.49
C TYR A 22 17.57 -0.18 -9.34
N ARG A 23 18.77 0.36 -9.04
CA ARG A 23 18.95 1.43 -8.05
C ARG A 23 19.08 2.78 -8.74
N LYS A 24 18.71 3.85 -8.01
CA LYS A 24 18.92 5.26 -8.41
C LYS A 24 18.37 5.60 -9.80
N GLY A 25 17.26 4.95 -10.18
CA GLY A 25 16.66 5.20 -11.49
C GLY A 25 17.51 4.73 -12.68
N PHE A 26 18.45 3.79 -12.50
CA PHE A 26 19.29 3.32 -13.60
C PHE A 26 18.45 2.72 -14.73
N GLY A 27 18.67 3.23 -15.97
CA GLY A 27 17.95 2.82 -17.16
C GLY A 27 16.52 3.39 -17.28
N VAL A 28 16.16 4.37 -16.44
CA VAL A 28 14.89 5.07 -16.52
C VAL A 28 15.06 6.35 -17.34
N HIS A 29 14.42 6.41 -18.52
CA HIS A 29 14.53 7.54 -19.44
C HIS A 29 13.43 8.59 -19.26
N SER A 30 12.33 8.27 -18.56
CA SER A 30 11.29 9.24 -18.23
C SER A 30 11.76 10.16 -17.09
N PRO A 31 11.88 11.49 -17.30
CA PRO A 31 12.29 12.43 -16.25
C PRO A 31 11.36 12.39 -15.04
N PHE A 32 10.05 12.25 -15.28
CA PHE A 32 9.05 12.13 -14.21
C PHE A 32 9.29 10.88 -13.36
N VAL A 33 9.41 9.71 -14.00
CA VAL A 33 9.62 8.44 -13.27
C VAL A 33 10.98 8.42 -12.59
N PHE A 34 12.02 8.96 -13.22
CA PHE A 34 13.34 9.11 -12.61
C PHE A 34 13.28 9.95 -11.33
N ASN A 35 12.61 11.11 -11.37
CA ASN A 35 12.42 11.95 -10.18
C ASN A 35 11.59 11.23 -9.11
N LEU A 36 10.52 10.52 -9.48
CA LEU A 36 9.71 9.74 -8.53
C LEU A 36 10.56 8.68 -7.82
N ILE A 37 11.42 7.97 -8.56
CA ILE A 37 12.30 6.96 -7.96
C ILE A 37 13.33 7.60 -7.03
N THR A 38 14.06 8.59 -7.51
CA THR A 38 15.22 9.12 -6.79
C THR A 38 14.86 10.06 -5.65
N LYS A 39 13.77 10.83 -5.76
CA LYS A 39 13.38 11.84 -4.78
C LYS A 39 12.25 11.41 -3.85
N VAL A 40 11.51 10.33 -4.18
CA VAL A 40 10.37 9.89 -3.38
C VAL A 40 10.56 8.45 -2.90
N ILE A 41 10.81 7.50 -3.82
CA ILE A 41 10.92 6.08 -3.45
C ILE A 41 12.20 5.84 -2.64
N GLU A 42 13.35 6.34 -3.11
CA GLU A 42 14.65 6.14 -2.46
C GLU A 42 14.98 7.18 -1.38
N GLU A 43 14.07 8.12 -1.09
CA GLU A 43 14.25 9.11 -0.03
C GLU A 43 14.41 8.42 1.34
N LYS A 44 15.36 8.93 2.14
CA LYS A 44 15.68 8.37 3.47
C LYS A 44 15.35 9.31 4.62
N CYS A 45 14.81 10.50 4.34
CA CYS A 45 14.47 11.46 5.38
C CYS A 45 13.39 10.91 6.31
N SER A 46 13.55 11.14 7.61
CA SER A 46 12.54 10.87 8.63
C SER A 46 11.69 12.13 8.84
N TYR A 47 10.37 11.93 8.89
CA TYR A 47 9.40 12.98 9.18
C TYR A 47 8.91 12.86 10.63
N TYR A 48 8.58 13.98 11.28
CA TYR A 48 8.10 13.96 12.67
C TYR A 48 6.91 13.05 12.89
N SER A 49 5.97 13.02 11.94
CA SER A 49 4.80 12.13 12.00
C SER A 49 5.15 10.65 12.09
N PHE A 50 6.33 10.23 11.62
CA PHE A 50 6.75 8.85 11.72
C PHE A 50 7.06 8.43 13.16
N TYR A 51 7.54 9.38 13.98
CA TYR A 51 7.83 9.09 15.37
C TYR A 51 6.58 8.65 16.14
N ASP A 52 5.49 9.41 16.00
CA ASP A 52 4.22 9.11 16.69
C ASP A 52 3.63 7.79 16.22
N ILE A 53 3.62 7.54 14.90
CA ILE A 53 3.12 6.28 14.33
C ILE A 53 3.95 5.08 14.81
N GLU A 54 5.28 5.20 14.85
CA GLU A 54 6.14 4.11 15.30
C GLU A 54 6.12 3.94 16.83
N LEU A 55 5.85 5.00 17.59
CA LEU A 55 5.58 4.90 19.02
C LEU A 55 4.28 4.11 19.26
N LEU A 56 3.23 4.41 18.52
CA LEU A 56 1.98 3.63 18.55
C LEU A 56 2.23 2.17 18.18
N ARG A 57 3.01 1.90 17.13
CA ARG A 57 3.40 0.54 16.74
C ARG A 57 4.09 -0.18 17.90
N LYS A 58 5.04 0.46 18.57
CA LYS A 58 5.73 -0.10 19.75
C LYS A 58 4.73 -0.41 20.86
N GLN A 59 3.82 0.50 21.18
CA GLN A 59 2.78 0.27 22.18
C GLN A 59 1.92 -0.95 21.84
N LEU A 60 1.53 -1.12 20.58
CA LEU A 60 0.77 -2.29 20.13
C LEU A 60 1.58 -3.59 20.20
N LEU A 61 2.89 -3.54 19.95
CA LEU A 61 3.78 -4.70 20.08
C LEU A 61 3.95 -5.20 21.52
N PHE A 62 3.80 -4.31 22.51
CA PHE A 62 3.84 -4.65 23.93
C PHE A 62 2.46 -4.79 24.56
N ARG A 63 1.39 -4.54 23.79
CA ARG A 63 0.02 -4.67 24.29
C ARG A 63 -0.34 -6.13 24.47
N GLU A 64 -0.76 -6.48 25.68
CA GLU A 64 -1.31 -7.79 26.00
C GLU A 64 -2.71 -7.96 25.37
N GLY A 65 -3.10 -9.21 25.20
CA GLY A 65 -4.39 -9.61 24.66
C GLY A 65 -4.28 -10.34 23.33
N GLU A 66 -5.36 -11.05 23.04
CA GLU A 66 -5.51 -11.85 21.82
C GLU A 66 -6.76 -11.44 21.06
N ILE A 67 -6.73 -11.62 19.76
CA ILE A 67 -7.86 -11.37 18.87
C ILE A 67 -8.17 -12.66 18.10
N THR A 68 -9.40 -13.09 18.14
CA THR A 68 -9.92 -14.20 17.35
C THR A 68 -10.66 -13.65 16.14
N TYR A 69 -10.17 -13.91 14.95
CA TYR A 69 -10.68 -13.36 13.69
C TYR A 69 -10.74 -14.43 12.58
N PRO A 70 -11.49 -14.20 11.50
CA PRO A 70 -11.59 -15.16 10.40
C PRO A 70 -10.22 -15.49 9.81
N ASP A 71 -9.95 -16.77 9.58
CA ASP A 71 -8.73 -17.16 8.87
C ASP A 71 -8.92 -16.95 7.36
N ARG A 72 -8.30 -15.90 6.84
CA ARG A 72 -8.39 -15.53 5.43
C ARG A 72 -7.80 -16.56 4.46
N GLN A 73 -6.96 -17.48 4.96
CA GLN A 73 -6.37 -18.57 4.17
C GLN A 73 -7.25 -19.83 4.19
N ASN A 74 -7.97 -20.06 5.28
CA ASN A 74 -8.83 -21.23 5.48
C ASN A 74 -10.27 -20.79 5.71
N LYS A 75 -11.06 -20.72 4.61
CA LYS A 75 -12.46 -20.27 4.68
C LYS A 75 -13.26 -21.08 5.73
N GLY A 76 -14.05 -20.37 6.54
CA GLY A 76 -14.89 -20.95 7.58
C GLY A 76 -14.16 -21.22 8.90
N LYS A 77 -12.84 -21.09 8.97
CA LYS A 77 -12.08 -21.20 10.24
C LYS A 77 -11.80 -19.83 10.84
N ARG A 78 -11.67 -19.83 12.15
CA ARG A 78 -11.16 -18.66 12.90
C ARG A 78 -9.79 -18.99 13.46
N LYS A 79 -8.96 -17.98 13.63
CA LYS A 79 -7.64 -18.09 14.25
C LYS A 79 -7.51 -17.05 15.36
N THR A 80 -6.85 -17.42 16.44
CA THR A 80 -6.51 -16.53 17.54
C THR A 80 -5.03 -16.19 17.49
N ARG A 81 -4.72 -14.92 17.66
CA ARG A 81 -3.34 -14.42 17.72
C ARG A 81 -3.24 -13.28 18.71
N SER A 82 -2.07 -13.16 19.32
CA SER A 82 -1.75 -11.99 20.12
C SER A 82 -1.74 -10.72 19.26
N ILE A 83 -2.07 -9.59 19.85
CA ILE A 83 -2.01 -8.26 19.19
C ILE A 83 -0.62 -8.05 18.59
N SER A 84 0.43 -8.39 19.33
CA SER A 84 1.83 -8.33 18.89
C SER A 84 2.08 -9.11 17.59
N GLU A 85 1.58 -10.34 17.47
CA GLU A 85 1.73 -11.15 16.26
C GLU A 85 0.99 -10.55 15.06
N ILE A 86 -0.21 -10.01 15.28
CA ILE A 86 -1.00 -9.36 14.21
C ILE A 86 -0.25 -8.12 13.72
N VAL A 87 0.28 -7.29 14.62
CA VAL A 87 1.08 -6.10 14.24
C VAL A 87 2.30 -6.50 13.41
N LYS A 88 3.02 -7.55 13.81
CA LYS A 88 4.21 -8.03 13.10
C LYS A 88 3.91 -8.58 11.71
N ARG A 89 2.76 -9.24 11.54
CA ARG A 89 2.45 -10.00 10.32
C ARG A 89 1.52 -9.29 9.36
N GLU A 90 0.56 -8.53 9.88
CA GLU A 90 -0.56 -7.98 9.11
C GLU A 90 -0.54 -6.44 9.00
N SER A 91 0.26 -5.76 9.83
CA SER A 91 0.43 -4.31 9.69
C SER A 91 1.55 -3.96 8.72
N ILE A 92 1.38 -2.84 8.05
CA ILE A 92 2.39 -2.33 7.10
C ILE A 92 3.76 -2.18 7.77
N ARG A 93 4.82 -2.54 7.07
CA ARG A 93 6.19 -2.34 7.56
C ARG A 93 6.55 -0.85 7.61
N PRO A 94 7.36 -0.39 8.58
CA PRO A 94 7.74 1.03 8.68
C PRO A 94 8.24 1.65 7.37
N LYS A 95 9.12 0.95 6.66
CA LYS A 95 9.65 1.38 5.38
C LYS A 95 8.57 1.58 4.31
N HIS A 96 7.59 0.67 4.24
CA HIS A 96 6.47 0.76 3.30
C HIS A 96 5.51 1.89 3.70
N GLY A 97 5.22 2.04 5.01
CA GLY A 97 4.41 3.15 5.53
C GLY A 97 5.03 4.51 5.20
N ALA A 98 6.34 4.66 5.44
CA ALA A 98 7.07 5.86 5.06
C ALA A 98 6.99 6.17 3.55
N LEU A 99 6.96 5.15 2.69
CA LEU A 99 6.74 5.34 1.26
C LEU A 99 5.32 5.81 0.96
N LEU A 100 4.29 5.24 1.61
CA LEU A 100 2.91 5.71 1.43
C LEU A 100 2.78 7.19 1.76
N PHE A 101 3.33 7.63 2.90
CA PHE A 101 3.38 9.04 3.27
C PHE A 101 4.06 9.90 2.19
N ARG A 102 5.24 9.49 1.71
CA ARG A 102 5.97 10.27 0.70
C ARG A 102 5.22 10.36 -0.63
N LEU A 103 4.54 9.27 -1.02
CA LEU A 103 3.71 9.26 -2.23
C LEU A 103 2.51 10.20 -2.08
N THR A 104 1.73 10.09 -0.98
CA THR A 104 0.58 10.99 -0.76
C THR A 104 1.01 12.45 -0.67
N ASN A 105 2.15 12.74 -0.04
CA ASN A 105 2.73 14.09 0.02
C ASN A 105 3.20 14.59 -1.36
N TYR A 106 3.86 13.77 -2.15
CA TYR A 106 4.37 14.14 -3.47
C TYR A 106 3.23 14.45 -4.45
N PHE A 107 2.22 13.59 -4.50
CA PHE A 107 1.05 13.75 -5.37
C PHE A 107 -0.02 14.70 -4.80
N LYS A 108 0.16 15.20 -3.56
CA LYS A 108 -0.80 16.09 -2.87
C LYS A 108 -2.22 15.51 -2.82
N SER A 109 -2.31 14.22 -2.55
CA SER A 109 -3.53 13.42 -2.60
C SER A 109 -4.52 13.83 -1.51
N LYS A 110 -5.66 14.41 -1.86
CA LYS A 110 -6.68 14.87 -0.90
C LYS A 110 -7.75 13.81 -0.64
N ASN A 111 -8.12 13.05 -1.66
CA ASN A 111 -9.15 12.01 -1.63
C ASN A 111 -8.48 10.64 -1.60
N ILE A 112 -8.45 10.03 -0.43
CA ILE A 112 -7.71 8.79 -0.16
C ILE A 112 -8.69 7.68 0.15
N LEU A 113 -8.60 6.57 -0.56
CA LEU A 113 -9.30 5.33 -0.26
C LEU A 113 -8.30 4.27 0.18
N GLN A 114 -8.58 3.62 1.29
CA GLN A 114 -7.82 2.46 1.73
C GLN A 114 -8.71 1.23 1.83
N ILE A 115 -8.29 0.13 1.25
CA ILE A 115 -8.98 -1.16 1.31
C ILE A 115 -8.11 -2.12 2.11
N GLY A 116 -8.61 -2.51 3.30
CA GLY A 116 -7.86 -3.25 4.32
C GLY A 116 -7.03 -2.35 5.21
N THR A 117 -7.63 -1.98 6.35
CA THR A 117 -6.99 -1.04 7.29
C THR A 117 -6.21 -1.75 8.40
N THR A 118 -6.58 -2.99 8.71
CA THR A 118 -6.04 -3.76 9.84
C THR A 118 -6.14 -2.95 11.14
N MET A 119 -5.02 -2.65 11.79
CA MET A 119 -4.96 -1.86 13.04
C MET A 119 -4.71 -0.35 12.81
N GLY A 120 -4.87 0.16 11.59
CA GLY A 120 -4.84 1.58 11.28
C GLY A 120 -3.47 2.20 10.99
N LEU A 121 -2.36 1.50 11.18
CA LEU A 121 -1.01 2.06 11.01
C LEU A 121 -0.75 2.59 9.59
N SER A 122 -1.20 1.88 8.56
CA SER A 122 -1.07 2.34 7.17
C SER A 122 -1.90 3.59 6.89
N THR A 123 -3.10 3.66 7.45
CA THR A 123 -3.99 4.83 7.33
C THR A 123 -3.35 6.09 7.93
N LEU A 124 -2.71 5.96 9.09
CA LEU A 124 -1.98 7.06 9.72
C LEU A 124 -0.85 7.58 8.83
N TYR A 125 -0.08 6.71 8.19
CA TYR A 125 0.94 7.14 7.22
C TYR A 125 0.34 7.86 6.01
N LEU A 126 -0.77 7.35 5.47
CA LEU A 126 -1.45 7.95 4.33
C LEU A 126 -1.96 9.37 4.62
N THR A 127 -2.41 9.63 5.85
CA THR A 127 -3.11 10.86 6.21
C THR A 127 -2.26 11.88 6.96
N SER A 128 -1.05 11.53 7.40
CA SER A 128 -0.26 12.40 8.27
C SER A 128 0.54 13.50 7.55
N TYR A 129 0.53 13.56 6.22
CA TYR A 129 1.31 14.55 5.47
C TYR A 129 0.67 15.95 5.44
N ALA A 130 -0.66 16.05 5.60
CA ALA A 130 -1.41 17.31 5.57
C ALA A 130 -2.69 17.21 6.43
N THR A 131 -3.40 18.33 6.59
CA THR A 131 -4.73 18.38 7.20
C THR A 131 -5.81 18.62 6.14
N GLY A 132 -7.09 18.38 6.49
CA GLY A 132 -8.22 18.58 5.59
C GLY A 132 -8.32 17.53 4.49
N LEU A 133 -7.79 16.34 4.72
CA LEU A 133 -7.87 15.20 3.82
C LEU A 133 -9.19 14.45 4.02
N LYS A 134 -9.77 13.98 2.92
CA LYS A 134 -10.87 13.02 2.94
C LYS A 134 -10.29 11.61 2.82
N CYS A 135 -10.38 10.85 3.90
CA CYS A 135 -9.90 9.47 3.93
C CYS A 135 -11.04 8.52 4.30
N ILE A 136 -11.36 7.61 3.38
CA ILE A 136 -12.27 6.49 3.65
C ILE A 136 -11.43 5.22 3.74
N ALA A 137 -11.56 4.51 4.86
CA ALA A 137 -10.87 3.25 5.12
C ALA A 137 -11.87 2.12 5.28
N LEU A 138 -11.73 1.08 4.46
CA LEU A 138 -12.60 -0.10 4.48
C LEU A 138 -11.91 -1.25 5.21
N GLU A 139 -12.63 -1.93 6.10
CA GLU A 139 -12.14 -3.11 6.80
C GLU A 139 -13.22 -4.19 6.87
N ASN A 140 -12.84 -5.42 6.51
CA ASN A 140 -13.76 -6.55 6.53
C ASN A 140 -13.61 -7.45 7.77
N VAL A 141 -12.70 -7.11 8.68
CA VAL A 141 -12.49 -7.80 9.96
C VAL A 141 -12.87 -6.86 11.12
N PRO A 142 -14.09 -6.97 11.65
CA PRO A 142 -14.57 -6.07 12.72
C PRO A 142 -13.66 -6.04 13.95
N GLU A 143 -13.02 -7.16 14.25
CA GLU A 143 -12.17 -7.34 15.43
C GLU A 143 -10.95 -6.41 15.45
N PHE A 144 -10.50 -5.92 14.29
CA PHE A 144 -9.37 -4.97 14.22
C PHE A 144 -9.78 -3.52 14.44
N THR A 145 -11.06 -3.21 14.28
CA THR A 145 -11.53 -1.83 14.16
C THR A 145 -11.50 -1.05 15.46
N THR A 146 -11.63 -1.72 16.61
CA THR A 146 -11.51 -1.06 17.92
C THR A 146 -10.11 -0.45 18.08
N ILE A 147 -9.07 -1.19 17.75
CA ILE A 147 -7.69 -0.70 17.81
C ILE A 147 -7.46 0.42 16.77
N ALA A 148 -7.94 0.23 15.55
CA ALA A 148 -7.84 1.25 14.51
C ALA A 148 -8.53 2.57 14.92
N ARG A 149 -9.74 2.52 15.50
CA ARG A 149 -10.43 3.72 16.02
C ARG A 149 -9.64 4.42 17.12
N GLN A 150 -9.08 3.66 18.06
CA GLN A 150 -8.20 4.22 19.12
C GLN A 150 -6.98 4.89 18.53
N ALA A 151 -6.36 4.28 17.50
CA ALA A 151 -5.22 4.84 16.79
C ALA A 151 -5.57 6.18 16.12
N PHE A 152 -6.70 6.25 15.41
CA PHE A 152 -7.14 7.48 14.72
C PHE A 152 -7.53 8.58 15.71
N ALA A 153 -8.20 8.25 16.80
CA ALA A 153 -8.56 9.22 17.83
C ALA A 153 -7.34 9.82 18.52
N LYS A 154 -6.28 9.05 18.73
CA LYS A 154 -5.03 9.51 19.36
C LYS A 154 -4.24 10.46 18.46
N GLU A 155 -4.15 10.15 17.16
CA GLU A 155 -3.37 10.93 16.21
C GLU A 155 -4.13 12.12 15.61
N GLY A 156 -5.43 12.19 15.72
CA GLY A 156 -6.38 13.30 15.62
C GLY A 156 -6.26 14.35 14.51
N ARG A 157 -5.33 14.21 13.56
CA ARG A 157 -5.06 15.27 12.56
C ARG A 157 -6.12 15.32 11.46
N ASN A 158 -6.62 14.16 11.06
CA ASN A 158 -7.64 14.05 10.02
C ASN A 158 -8.72 13.04 10.46
N PRO A 159 -10.00 13.35 10.27
CA PRO A 159 -11.04 12.38 10.48
C PRO A 159 -10.91 11.26 9.43
N VAL A 160 -10.87 10.01 9.90
CA VAL A 160 -10.90 8.82 9.06
C VAL A 160 -12.30 8.23 9.11
N ASP A 161 -12.97 8.17 7.97
CA ASP A 161 -14.24 7.46 7.82
C ASP A 161 -13.96 5.94 7.71
N LEU A 162 -13.97 5.27 8.87
CA LEU A 162 -13.74 3.82 8.96
C LEU A 162 -15.05 3.07 8.80
N ARG A 163 -15.20 2.37 7.66
CA ARG A 163 -16.35 1.53 7.32
C ARG A 163 -16.03 0.05 7.48
N ILE A 164 -16.96 -0.67 8.11
CA ILE A 164 -16.77 -2.06 8.52
C ILE A 164 -17.78 -2.94 7.80
N GLY A 165 -17.32 -3.96 7.10
CA GLY A 165 -18.19 -4.92 6.42
C GLY A 165 -17.56 -5.51 5.15
N ASN A 166 -18.40 -6.12 4.33
CA ASN A 166 -17.95 -6.72 3.07
C ASN A 166 -17.57 -5.61 2.05
N TYR A 167 -16.43 -5.74 1.43
CA TYR A 167 -15.97 -4.77 0.42
C TYR A 167 -16.92 -4.61 -0.77
N LYS A 168 -17.66 -5.67 -1.16
CA LYS A 168 -18.64 -5.59 -2.24
C LYS A 168 -19.79 -4.62 -1.94
N ASP A 169 -20.15 -4.49 -0.67
CA ASP A 169 -21.23 -3.62 -0.22
C ASP A 169 -20.71 -2.21 0.10
N LEU A 170 -19.51 -2.12 0.67
CA LEU A 170 -18.93 -0.86 1.13
C LEU A 170 -18.29 -0.05 0.02
N LEU A 171 -17.60 -0.71 -0.93
CA LEU A 171 -16.82 -0.01 -1.96
C LEU A 171 -17.66 0.88 -2.85
N PRO A 172 -18.82 0.46 -3.40
CA PRO A 172 -19.64 1.35 -4.23
C PRO A 172 -20.09 2.61 -3.48
N GLN A 173 -20.47 2.49 -2.21
CA GLN A 173 -20.85 3.62 -1.38
C GLN A 173 -19.66 4.55 -1.13
N ALA A 174 -18.49 3.99 -0.78
CA ALA A 174 -17.27 4.78 -0.56
C ALA A 174 -16.84 5.54 -1.82
N LEU A 175 -16.96 4.93 -3.00
CA LEU A 175 -16.62 5.55 -4.28
C LEU A 175 -17.60 6.69 -4.63
N ASN A 176 -18.89 6.49 -4.41
CA ASN A 176 -19.87 7.55 -4.61
C ASN A 176 -19.64 8.74 -3.67
N ASP A 177 -19.31 8.48 -2.41
CA ASP A 177 -19.05 9.54 -1.44
C ASP A 177 -17.75 10.29 -1.73
N ILE A 178 -16.70 9.60 -2.19
CA ILE A 178 -15.42 10.22 -2.49
C ILE A 178 -15.40 10.92 -3.84
N ASN A 179 -16.15 10.42 -4.80
CA ASN A 179 -16.43 10.94 -6.14
C ASN A 179 -15.21 11.06 -7.09
N SER A 180 -14.01 11.22 -6.59
CA SER A 180 -12.77 11.26 -7.37
C SER A 180 -11.62 10.75 -6.49
N LEU A 181 -10.79 9.87 -7.01
CA LEU A 181 -9.72 9.22 -6.26
C LEU A 181 -8.36 9.83 -6.60
N ASP A 182 -7.67 10.41 -5.61
CA ASP A 182 -6.28 10.81 -5.78
C ASP A 182 -5.34 9.66 -5.42
N PHE A 183 -5.70 8.87 -4.40
CA PHE A 183 -4.86 7.78 -3.93
C PHE A 183 -5.67 6.58 -3.46
N VAL A 184 -5.28 5.37 -3.88
CA VAL A 184 -5.85 4.13 -3.37
C VAL A 184 -4.75 3.21 -2.87
N PHE A 185 -4.90 2.73 -1.64
CA PHE A 185 -4.01 1.71 -1.09
C PHE A 185 -4.77 0.39 -0.90
N PHE A 186 -4.32 -0.64 -1.61
CA PHE A 186 -4.84 -1.99 -1.53
C PHE A 186 -3.95 -2.83 -0.60
N ASN A 187 -4.37 -2.95 0.65
CA ASN A 187 -3.80 -3.87 1.63
C ASN A 187 -4.64 -5.14 1.69
N THR A 188 -4.76 -5.82 0.57
CA THR A 188 -5.69 -6.93 0.36
C THR A 188 -4.96 -8.25 0.13
N LEU A 189 -3.82 -8.46 0.77
CA LEU A 189 -2.98 -9.65 0.63
C LEU A 189 -3.75 -10.98 0.69
N TYR A 190 -4.88 -10.96 1.38
CA TYR A 190 -5.69 -12.16 1.63
C TYR A 190 -7.01 -12.20 0.85
N GLU A 191 -7.37 -11.14 0.11
CA GLU A 191 -8.62 -11.05 -0.68
C GLU A 191 -8.43 -11.49 -2.14
N GLN A 192 -7.62 -12.50 -2.36
CA GLN A 192 -7.10 -12.94 -3.67
C GLN A 192 -8.15 -13.13 -4.78
N HIS A 193 -9.42 -13.35 -4.43
CA HIS A 193 -10.48 -13.58 -5.41
C HIS A 193 -11.22 -12.30 -5.86
N ASN A 194 -11.08 -11.21 -5.12
CA ASN A 194 -11.82 -9.98 -5.39
C ASN A 194 -10.93 -8.81 -5.81
N ASN A 195 -9.60 -8.97 -5.79
CA ASN A 195 -8.67 -7.86 -5.99
C ASN A 195 -8.79 -7.22 -7.38
N LEU A 196 -9.02 -8.00 -8.43
CA LEU A 196 -9.23 -7.46 -9.77
C LEU A 196 -10.54 -6.65 -9.85
N TRP A 197 -11.61 -7.14 -9.24
CA TRP A 197 -12.87 -6.39 -9.15
C TRP A 197 -12.68 -5.08 -8.38
N LEU A 198 -12.00 -5.10 -7.23
CA LEU A 198 -11.68 -3.90 -6.45
C LEU A 198 -10.89 -2.88 -7.29
N PHE A 199 -9.88 -3.34 -8.03
CA PHE A 199 -9.11 -2.49 -8.94
C PHE A 199 -9.99 -1.86 -10.01
N ASN A 200 -10.81 -2.66 -10.71
CA ASN A 200 -11.67 -2.20 -11.79
C ASN A 200 -12.72 -1.18 -11.31
N GLU A 201 -13.31 -1.39 -10.13
CA GLU A 201 -14.26 -0.42 -9.56
C GLU A 201 -13.57 0.91 -9.20
N CYS A 202 -12.40 0.85 -8.54
CA CYS A 202 -11.65 2.06 -8.20
C CYS A 202 -11.17 2.81 -9.46
N MET A 203 -10.79 2.09 -10.52
CA MET A 203 -10.29 2.69 -11.77
C MET A 203 -11.32 3.61 -12.43
N LYS A 204 -12.62 3.33 -12.28
CA LYS A 204 -13.69 4.20 -12.82
C LYS A 204 -13.69 5.62 -12.23
N TYR A 205 -13.08 5.80 -11.07
CA TYR A 205 -12.98 7.07 -10.35
C TYR A 205 -11.58 7.68 -10.40
N ALA A 206 -10.68 7.06 -11.17
CA ALA A 206 -9.31 7.52 -11.33
C ALA A 206 -9.21 8.65 -12.36
N HIS A 207 -8.25 9.54 -12.18
CA HIS A 207 -7.88 10.60 -13.11
C HIS A 207 -6.36 10.56 -13.40
N ASN A 208 -5.87 11.51 -14.20
CA ASN A 208 -4.45 11.50 -14.63
C ASN A 208 -3.43 11.51 -13.48
N ASP A 209 -3.75 12.13 -12.35
CA ASP A 209 -2.83 12.26 -11.21
C ASP A 209 -3.11 11.22 -10.11
N THR A 210 -4.03 10.29 -10.34
CA THR A 210 -4.35 9.21 -9.42
C THR A 210 -3.18 8.24 -9.29
N VAL A 211 -2.96 7.79 -8.05
CA VAL A 211 -1.97 6.76 -7.72
C VAL A 211 -2.63 5.59 -7.01
N PHE A 212 -2.43 4.39 -7.53
CA PHE A 212 -2.81 3.16 -6.83
C PHE A 212 -1.55 2.45 -6.31
N VAL A 213 -1.64 1.92 -5.11
CA VAL A 213 -0.55 1.12 -4.51
C VAL A 213 -1.10 -0.20 -4.02
N PHE A 214 -0.51 -1.30 -4.47
CA PHE A 214 -0.82 -2.66 -4.01
C PHE A 214 0.27 -3.18 -3.09
N GLU A 215 -0.10 -3.71 -1.93
CA GLU A 215 0.82 -4.45 -1.08
C GLU A 215 0.86 -5.92 -1.49
N GLY A 216 2.06 -6.52 -1.44
CA GLY A 216 2.25 -7.94 -1.62
C GLY A 216 2.08 -8.48 -3.04
N ILE A 217 2.42 -7.70 -4.07
CA ILE A 217 2.30 -8.09 -5.49
C ILE A 217 3.01 -9.42 -5.84
N LYS A 218 3.92 -9.90 -4.96
CA LYS A 218 4.63 -11.19 -5.11
C LYS A 218 4.38 -12.16 -3.96
N ALA A 219 3.42 -11.87 -3.08
CA ALA A 219 3.15 -12.67 -1.89
C ALA A 219 2.62 -14.08 -2.24
N SER A 220 1.92 -14.25 -3.35
CA SER A 220 1.40 -15.53 -3.82
C SER A 220 1.42 -15.60 -5.35
N ARG A 221 1.17 -16.81 -5.91
CA ARG A 221 1.00 -16.97 -7.35
C ARG A 221 -0.16 -16.11 -7.88
N LYS A 222 -1.30 -16.11 -7.21
CA LYS A 222 -2.48 -15.33 -7.59
C LYS A 222 -2.21 -13.81 -7.57
N MET A 223 -1.43 -13.33 -6.61
CA MET A 223 -1.05 -11.91 -6.56
C MET A 223 -0.09 -11.53 -7.70
N ARG A 224 0.76 -12.45 -8.15
CA ARG A 224 1.60 -12.20 -9.34
C ARG A 224 0.78 -12.16 -10.62
N GLU A 225 -0.15 -13.12 -10.79
CA GLU A 225 -1.08 -13.15 -11.92
C GLU A 225 -1.93 -11.88 -11.99
N LEU A 226 -2.48 -11.43 -10.85
CA LEU A 226 -3.20 -10.15 -10.74
C LEU A 226 -2.30 -8.96 -11.14
N TRP A 227 -1.06 -8.93 -10.66
CA TRP A 227 -0.14 -7.84 -11.00
C TRP A 227 0.16 -7.79 -12.50
N GLU A 228 0.37 -8.93 -13.14
CA GLU A 228 0.57 -9.05 -14.59
C GLU A 228 -0.66 -8.57 -15.36
N GLU A 229 -1.87 -8.91 -14.90
CA GLU A 229 -3.12 -8.46 -15.50
C GLU A 229 -3.33 -6.94 -15.37
N ILE A 230 -3.01 -6.37 -14.20
CA ILE A 230 -3.03 -4.92 -13.99
C ILE A 230 -2.01 -4.20 -14.89
N CYS A 231 -0.79 -4.73 -15.04
CA CYS A 231 0.21 -4.17 -15.94
C CYS A 231 -0.26 -4.19 -17.41
N ALA A 232 -1.01 -5.21 -17.81
CA ALA A 232 -1.57 -5.31 -19.16
C ALA A 232 -2.75 -4.35 -19.42
N CYS A 233 -3.40 -3.82 -18.37
CA CYS A 233 -4.58 -2.95 -18.47
C CYS A 233 -4.26 -1.70 -19.33
N PRO A 234 -5.07 -1.40 -20.38
CA PRO A 234 -4.80 -0.26 -21.28
C PRO A 234 -4.81 1.11 -20.60
N GLU A 235 -5.61 1.29 -19.57
CA GLU A 235 -5.76 2.53 -18.82
C GLU A 235 -4.53 2.83 -17.93
N VAL A 236 -3.77 1.81 -17.59
CA VAL A 236 -2.55 1.93 -16.80
C VAL A 236 -1.40 2.40 -17.71
N THR A 237 -0.78 3.51 -17.36
CA THR A 237 0.33 4.08 -18.16
C THR A 237 1.69 3.69 -17.61
N VAL A 238 1.88 3.73 -16.29
CA VAL A 238 3.16 3.38 -15.68
C VAL A 238 2.93 2.45 -14.49
N THR A 239 3.70 1.38 -14.42
CA THR A 239 3.80 0.54 -13.23
C THR A 239 5.22 0.54 -12.69
N LEU A 240 5.33 0.50 -11.35
CA LEU A 240 6.62 0.33 -10.67
C LEU A 240 6.54 -0.88 -9.73
N ASP A 241 7.29 -1.92 -10.05
CA ASP A 241 7.42 -3.14 -9.22
C ASP A 241 8.56 -2.94 -8.21
N LEU A 242 8.20 -2.70 -6.95
CA LEU A 242 9.11 -2.57 -5.82
C LEU A 242 9.29 -3.89 -5.04
N TYR A 243 9.02 -5.02 -5.66
CA TYR A 243 9.02 -6.36 -5.09
C TYR A 243 7.85 -6.64 -4.14
N SER A 244 7.74 -5.93 -3.02
CA SER A 244 6.65 -6.08 -2.04
C SER A 244 5.48 -5.14 -2.31
N LEU A 245 5.71 -4.02 -2.95
CA LEU A 245 4.71 -3.03 -3.35
C LEU A 245 4.69 -2.86 -4.86
N GLY A 246 3.51 -2.61 -5.41
CA GLY A 246 3.33 -2.18 -6.79
C GLY A 246 2.69 -0.80 -6.83
N ILE A 247 3.25 0.13 -7.59
CA ILE A 247 2.68 1.47 -7.80
C ILE A 247 2.16 1.55 -9.23
N ILE A 248 0.98 2.14 -9.39
CA ILE A 248 0.27 2.28 -10.66
C ILE A 248 -0.07 3.74 -10.87
N LEU A 249 0.21 4.25 -12.08
CA LEU A 249 -0.13 5.60 -12.51
C LEU A 249 -0.98 5.58 -13.76
N PHE A 250 -1.86 6.58 -13.90
CA PHE A 250 -2.84 6.71 -14.99
C PHE A 250 -2.58 7.93 -15.89
N ASN A 251 -1.43 8.60 -15.74
CA ASN A 251 -1.14 9.84 -16.43
C ASN A 251 -0.93 9.63 -17.94
N LYS A 252 -1.91 10.01 -18.75
CA LYS A 252 -1.93 9.84 -20.21
C LYS A 252 -0.81 10.58 -20.95
N LYS A 253 -0.09 11.50 -20.30
CA LYS A 253 1.10 12.16 -20.86
C LYS A 253 2.35 11.28 -20.79
N LEU A 254 2.29 10.17 -20.04
CA LEU A 254 3.39 9.22 -19.93
C LEU A 254 3.19 8.07 -20.91
N HIS A 255 4.28 7.60 -21.51
CA HIS A 255 4.26 6.40 -22.33
C HIS A 255 4.04 5.16 -21.45
N LYS A 256 3.22 4.22 -21.93
CA LYS A 256 2.99 2.95 -21.24
C LYS A 256 4.29 2.21 -21.04
N ARG A 257 4.67 1.97 -19.77
CA ARG A 257 5.89 1.27 -19.43
C ARG A 257 5.89 0.72 -18.01
N ASP A 258 6.42 -0.50 -17.90
CA ASP A 258 6.64 -1.17 -16.62
C ASP A 258 8.09 -0.98 -16.17
N TYR A 259 8.26 -0.63 -14.89
CA TYR A 259 9.57 -0.43 -14.28
C TYR A 259 9.76 -1.38 -13.11
N ILE A 260 10.95 -1.95 -13.01
CA ILE A 260 11.40 -2.68 -11.82
C ILE A 260 12.29 -1.73 -11.02
N VAL A 261 12.03 -1.59 -9.75
CA VAL A 261 12.77 -0.69 -8.85
C VAL A 261 13.24 -1.47 -7.63
N TYR A 262 14.47 -1.23 -7.21
CA TYR A 262 14.95 -1.72 -5.92
C TYR A 262 14.48 -0.79 -4.80
N PHE A 263 13.77 -1.38 -3.83
CA PHE A 263 13.25 -0.64 -2.69
C PHE A 263 13.38 -1.44 -1.40
#